data_35a1e1d6ae68626d4dc151190106477e
#
_entry.id   35a1e1d6ae68626d4dc151190106477e
#
_cell.length_a   1.000
_cell.length_b   1.000
_cell.length_c   1.000
_cell.angle_alpha   90.00
_cell.angle_beta   90.00
_cell.angle_gamma   90.00
#
_symmetry.space_group_name_H-M   'P 1'
#
loop_
_entity.id
_entity.type
_entity.pdbx_description
1 polymer ?
#
loop_
_entity_poly.entity_id
_entity_poly.type
_entity_poly.pdbx_seq_one_letter_code
_entity_poly.pdbx_strand_id
1 'polypeptide(L)'
;KLSLIDTELDKLSLILTELLKLSLIDTELLKLSLIDTELLKLSLIDTELLKLSLMLTELLKLSLMLTELLKLSLILTELLKLSLMLTELLKLSLIDTELLKLSLIDTELLKLSLIDTELLKLSLILTELLKLSLILTELLKLSLIDTELLKLSLIDTELLKLSLIDTELDKLSLILTELLKLSLIDTELLKLSLIDTELDKLSLILTELDKLSLIDTELLRLSLMLTELLKLSLIDTELLKLSLIDTELLKLSLILTELLKLSLIDTELLKLSLILTELDKLSLILTELLKLSLILTELLKLSLILTELDKLSLIDTELLRLSLMLTELLKLSLMLTELLKLSLIDTELLKLSLIDTELLKLSLIDTELLKLSLILTELLKLSLIDTELLKLSLILTELLKLSLMLTELLKLSLMLTELLKLSLMLTELLKLSLMLTELLKLSLMLTELLKLSLILTELLKLSLMLTELLKLSLIDTELLKLSLIDTELLILPLCDNESLKLSL
;
A
#
# COMPACT_ATOMS: atom_id res chain seq x y z
N LYS A 1 -25.38 47.69 -30.21
CA LYS A 1 -23.96 47.84 -30.00
C LYS A 1 -23.70 49.10 -29.16
N LEU A 2 -23.22 48.96 -27.96
CA LEU A 2 -22.84 50.05 -27.08
C LEU A 2 -21.34 50.00 -26.84
N SER A 3 -20.66 51.14 -27.00
CA SER A 3 -19.27 51.29 -26.70
C SER A 3 -19.07 52.52 -25.83
N LEU A 4 -18.51 52.38 -24.67
CA LEU A 4 -18.21 53.45 -23.73
C LEU A 4 -16.69 53.47 -23.50
N ILE A 5 -16.11 54.66 -23.55
CA ILE A 5 -14.69 54.93 -23.26
C ILE A 5 -14.68 56.12 -22.29
N ASP A 6 -14.17 55.94 -21.11
CA ASP A 6 -14.10 56.98 -20.08
C ASP A 6 -12.74 56.83 -19.33
N THR A 7 -12.36 57.84 -18.57
CA THR A 7 -11.12 57.84 -17.78
C THR A 7 -11.41 57.70 -16.26
N GLU A 8 -12.53 58.17 -15.79
CA GLU A 8 -12.93 58.13 -14.39
C GLU A 8 -14.46 58.00 -14.26
N LEU A 9 -14.98 56.85 -13.85
CA LEU A 9 -16.41 56.65 -13.69
C LEU A 9 -16.74 56.04 -12.31
N ASP A 10 -17.46 56.74 -11.45
CA ASP A 10 -17.81 56.25 -10.10
C ASP A 10 -18.80 55.08 -10.11
N LYS A 11 -19.85 55.13 -10.92
CA LYS A 11 -20.88 54.10 -10.98
C LYS A 11 -21.54 54.01 -12.36
N LEU A 12 -21.55 52.81 -12.91
CA LEU A 12 -22.32 52.48 -14.09
C LEU A 12 -23.36 51.39 -13.77
N SER A 13 -24.62 51.66 -13.96
CA SER A 13 -25.70 50.67 -13.84
C SER A 13 -26.50 50.59 -15.12
N LEU A 14 -26.53 49.44 -15.75
CA LEU A 14 -27.23 49.17 -16.98
C LEU A 14 -28.25 48.05 -16.77
N ILE A 15 -29.48 48.31 -17.17
CA ILE A 15 -30.56 47.31 -17.22
C ILE A 15 -31.07 47.25 -18.67
N LEU A 16 -30.86 46.12 -19.32
CA LEU A 16 -31.09 45.92 -20.73
C LEU A 16 -31.91 44.64 -20.94
N THR A 17 -32.57 44.46 -22.03
CA THR A 17 -33.32 43.24 -22.35
C THR A 17 -32.68 42.45 -23.48
N GLU A 18 -32.11 43.12 -24.46
CA GLU A 18 -31.42 42.50 -25.59
C GLU A 18 -30.28 43.39 -26.06
N LEU A 19 -29.02 42.95 -25.88
CA LEU A 19 -27.88 43.68 -26.36
C LEU A 19 -26.91 42.79 -27.12
N LEU A 20 -26.62 43.13 -28.38
CA LEU A 20 -25.68 42.35 -29.20
C LEU A 20 -24.24 42.48 -28.80
N LYS A 21 -23.76 43.65 -28.43
CA LYS A 21 -22.35 43.86 -28.02
C LYS A 21 -22.23 45.06 -27.09
N LEU A 22 -21.63 44.84 -25.94
CA LEU A 22 -21.18 45.88 -25.01
C LEU A 22 -19.67 45.87 -24.94
N SER A 23 -19.00 47.01 -25.14
CA SER A 23 -17.59 47.21 -24.93
C SER A 23 -17.35 48.41 -24.03
N LEU A 24 -16.67 48.18 -22.90
CA LEU A 24 -16.31 49.20 -21.94
C LEU A 24 -14.78 49.24 -21.84
N ILE A 25 -14.25 50.42 -21.94
CA ILE A 25 -12.80 50.70 -21.72
C ILE A 25 -12.75 51.87 -20.74
N ASP A 26 -12.18 51.67 -19.58
CA ASP A 26 -12.10 52.67 -18.53
C ASP A 26 -10.70 52.55 -17.86
N THR A 27 -10.27 53.56 -17.12
CA THR A 27 -9.02 53.50 -16.34
C THR A 27 -9.34 53.36 -14.85
N GLU A 28 -10.39 53.97 -14.36
CA GLU A 28 -10.82 53.87 -12.96
C GLU A 28 -12.36 53.79 -12.84
N LEU A 29 -12.88 52.59 -12.61
CA LEU A 29 -14.29 52.38 -12.40
C LEU A 29 -14.58 51.79 -11.02
N LEU A 30 -15.28 52.53 -10.14
CA LEU A 30 -15.58 52.06 -8.80
C LEU A 30 -16.64 50.97 -8.74
N LYS A 31 -17.73 51.03 -9.52
CA LYS A 31 -18.80 50.02 -9.53
C LYS A 31 -19.50 49.88 -10.88
N LEU A 32 -19.46 48.66 -11.41
CA LEU A 32 -20.26 48.30 -12.58
C LEU A 32 -21.32 47.26 -12.17
N SER A 33 -22.58 47.55 -12.47
CA SER A 33 -23.70 46.61 -12.35
C SER A 33 -24.42 46.50 -13.70
N LEU A 34 -24.52 45.29 -14.21
CA LEU A 34 -25.20 44.99 -15.46
C LEU A 34 -26.25 43.90 -15.25
N ILE A 35 -27.46 44.17 -15.67
CA ILE A 35 -28.58 43.22 -15.67
C ILE A 35 -29.12 43.17 -17.12
N ASP A 36 -29.04 42.00 -17.74
CA ASP A 36 -29.54 41.81 -19.11
C ASP A 36 -30.22 40.44 -19.23
N THR A 37 -31.10 40.25 -20.19
CA THR A 37 -31.67 38.94 -20.49
C THR A 37 -30.88 38.21 -21.56
N GLU A 38 -30.50 38.92 -22.64
CA GLU A 38 -29.73 38.33 -23.75
C GLU A 38 -28.57 39.23 -24.17
N LEU A 39 -27.34 38.77 -23.95
CA LEU A 39 -26.13 39.49 -24.34
C LEU A 39 -25.19 38.60 -25.15
N LEU A 40 -24.96 38.93 -26.41
CA LEU A 40 -24.03 38.13 -27.24
C LEU A 40 -22.56 38.28 -26.89
N LYS A 41 -22.07 39.48 -26.59
CA LYS A 41 -20.67 39.71 -26.23
C LYS A 41 -20.49 40.89 -25.29
N LEU A 42 -19.86 40.62 -24.17
CA LEU A 42 -19.38 41.65 -23.24
C LEU A 42 -17.83 41.64 -23.25
N SER A 43 -17.23 42.78 -23.48
CA SER A 43 -15.78 43.01 -23.32
C SER A 43 -15.56 44.20 -22.39
N LEU A 44 -14.81 43.97 -21.33
CA LEU A 44 -14.43 45.02 -20.39
C LEU A 44 -12.92 45.04 -20.28
N ILE A 45 -12.34 46.22 -20.41
CA ILE A 45 -10.92 46.50 -20.23
C ILE A 45 -10.81 47.66 -19.24
N ASP A 46 -10.19 47.45 -18.10
CA ASP A 46 -10.08 48.44 -17.05
C ASP A 46 -8.73 48.27 -16.31
N THR A 47 -8.23 49.32 -15.69
CA THR A 47 -7.05 49.21 -14.84
C THR A 47 -7.43 49.01 -13.37
N GLU A 48 -8.40 49.74 -12.87
CA GLU A 48 -8.83 49.63 -11.47
C GLU A 48 -10.35 49.52 -11.34
N LEU A 49 -10.88 48.35 -10.98
CA LEU A 49 -12.30 48.14 -10.75
C LEU A 49 -12.58 47.58 -9.36
N LEU A 50 -13.29 48.36 -8.52
CA LEU A 50 -13.60 47.89 -7.15
C LEU A 50 -14.69 46.82 -7.09
N LYS A 51 -15.76 46.92 -7.87
CA LYS A 51 -16.86 45.92 -7.88
C LYS A 51 -17.49 45.74 -9.23
N LEU A 52 -17.50 44.54 -9.73
CA LEU A 52 -18.27 44.14 -10.92
C LEU A 52 -19.35 43.14 -10.52
N SER A 53 -20.59 43.45 -10.85
CA SER A 53 -21.75 42.57 -10.67
C SER A 53 -22.51 42.40 -11.99
N LEU A 54 -22.55 41.18 -12.49
CA LEU A 54 -23.29 40.83 -13.70
C LEU A 54 -24.37 39.80 -13.35
N MET A 55 -25.60 40.09 -13.80
CA MET A 55 -26.72 39.16 -13.75
C MET A 55 -27.28 39.05 -15.14
N LEU A 56 -27.08 37.91 -15.76
CA LEU A 56 -27.46 37.69 -17.18
C LEU A 56 -28.16 36.35 -17.30
N THR A 57 -29.10 36.23 -18.21
CA THR A 57 -29.75 34.96 -18.46
C THR A 57 -29.01 34.19 -19.54
N GLU A 58 -28.72 34.84 -20.66
CA GLU A 58 -27.95 34.22 -21.75
C GLU A 58 -26.77 35.08 -22.17
N LEU A 59 -25.57 34.51 -22.15
CA LEU A 59 -24.36 35.20 -22.58
C LEU A 59 -23.45 34.29 -23.43
N LEU A 60 -23.19 34.67 -24.68
CA LEU A 60 -22.32 33.90 -25.55
C LEU A 60 -20.83 34.06 -25.21
N LYS A 61 -20.34 35.26 -24.93
CA LYS A 61 -18.92 35.49 -24.60
C LYS A 61 -18.75 36.67 -23.64
N LEU A 62 -18.10 36.37 -22.52
CA LEU A 62 -17.59 37.38 -21.60
C LEU A 62 -16.08 37.40 -21.66
N SER A 63 -15.48 38.56 -21.87
CA SER A 63 -14.04 38.77 -21.79
C SER A 63 -13.74 39.95 -20.88
N LEU A 64 -13.00 39.70 -19.81
CA LEU A 64 -12.54 40.71 -18.87
C LEU A 64 -11.03 40.73 -18.85
N MET A 65 -10.46 41.93 -19.02
CA MET A 65 -9.05 42.20 -18.85
C MET A 65 -8.92 43.34 -17.83
N LEU A 66 -8.48 43.04 -16.65
CA LEU A 66 -8.40 44.00 -15.54
C LEU A 66 -7.04 43.88 -14.87
N THR A 67 -6.57 44.98 -14.30
CA THR A 67 -5.31 44.94 -13.53
C THR A 67 -5.63 44.69 -12.06
N GLU A 68 -6.55 45.46 -11.48
CA GLU A 68 -6.96 45.29 -10.09
C GLU A 68 -8.48 45.18 -9.96
N LEU A 69 -8.95 44.12 -9.31
CA LEU A 69 -10.37 43.92 -9.06
C LEU A 69 -10.62 43.41 -7.64
N LEU A 70 -11.33 44.18 -6.82
CA LEU A 70 -11.65 43.74 -5.46
C LEU A 70 -12.74 42.65 -5.40
N LYS A 71 -13.81 42.75 -6.16
CA LYS A 71 -14.92 41.78 -6.15
C LYS A 71 -15.56 41.61 -7.51
N LEU A 72 -15.57 40.40 -8.01
CA LEU A 72 -16.32 39.98 -9.16
C LEU A 72 -17.44 39.03 -8.73
N SER A 73 -18.69 39.37 -9.07
CA SER A 73 -19.85 38.49 -8.86
C SER A 73 -20.57 38.32 -10.19
N LEU A 74 -20.66 37.08 -10.62
CA LEU A 74 -21.34 36.67 -11.85
C LEU A 74 -22.46 35.71 -11.50
N ILE A 75 -23.66 36.00 -11.93
CA ILE A 75 -24.83 35.11 -11.83
C ILE A 75 -25.39 34.96 -13.24
N LEU A 76 -25.29 33.79 -13.78
CA LEU A 76 -25.63 33.48 -15.17
C LEU A 76 -26.52 32.24 -15.22
N THR A 77 -27.27 32.06 -16.27
CA THR A 77 -28.01 30.81 -16.46
C THR A 77 -27.38 30.00 -17.59
N GLU A 78 -26.99 30.65 -18.68
CA GLU A 78 -26.32 30.01 -19.80
C GLU A 78 -25.13 30.85 -20.29
N LEU A 79 -23.91 30.29 -20.20
CA LEU A 79 -22.72 30.97 -20.68
C LEU A 79 -21.85 30.05 -21.54
N LEU A 80 -21.60 30.43 -22.78
CA LEU A 80 -20.77 29.65 -23.67
C LEU A 80 -19.26 29.80 -23.38
N LYS A 81 -18.75 31.00 -23.13
CA LYS A 81 -17.31 31.21 -22.88
C LYS A 81 -17.07 32.39 -21.93
N LEU A 82 -16.42 32.12 -20.86
CA LEU A 82 -15.88 33.12 -19.95
C LEU A 82 -14.35 33.12 -20.04
N SER A 83 -13.75 34.26 -20.29
CA SER A 83 -12.32 34.47 -20.25
C SER A 83 -12.00 35.65 -19.35
N LEU A 84 -11.23 35.38 -18.29
CA LEU A 84 -10.78 36.36 -17.33
C LEU A 84 -9.24 36.40 -17.35
N MET A 85 -8.71 37.60 -17.52
CA MET A 85 -7.27 37.88 -17.36
C MET A 85 -7.14 39.00 -16.35
N LEU A 86 -6.57 38.69 -15.22
CA LEU A 86 -6.48 39.58 -14.09
C LEU A 86 -5.04 39.56 -13.54
N THR A 87 -4.62 40.61 -12.84
CA THR A 87 -3.33 40.61 -12.16
C THR A 87 -3.54 40.45 -10.66
N GLU A 88 -4.53 41.17 -10.11
CA GLU A 88 -4.88 41.07 -8.70
C GLU A 88 -6.39 40.98 -8.50
N LEU A 89 -6.87 39.89 -7.93
CA LEU A 89 -8.29 39.70 -7.62
C LEU A 89 -8.51 39.21 -6.21
N LEU A 90 -9.22 39.97 -5.37
CA LEU A 90 -9.52 39.56 -4.01
C LEU A 90 -10.62 38.48 -3.93
N LYS A 91 -11.72 38.61 -4.67
CA LYS A 91 -12.82 37.61 -4.62
C LYS A 91 -13.56 37.46 -5.93
N LEU A 92 -13.58 36.25 -6.44
CA LEU A 92 -14.44 35.86 -7.54
C LEU A 92 -15.54 34.92 -7.04
N SER A 93 -16.78 35.24 -7.32
CA SER A 93 -17.92 34.36 -7.14
C SER A 93 -18.65 34.19 -8.46
N LEU A 94 -18.73 32.98 -8.94
CA LEU A 94 -19.46 32.62 -10.16
C LEU A 94 -20.52 31.58 -9.81
N ILE A 95 -21.76 31.86 -10.22
CA ILE A 95 -22.90 30.96 -10.12
C ILE A 95 -23.48 30.86 -11.53
N ASP A 96 -23.48 29.68 -12.10
CA ASP A 96 -24.02 29.41 -13.43
C ASP A 96 -24.84 28.11 -13.40
N THR A 97 -25.63 27.88 -14.41
CA THR A 97 -26.33 26.61 -14.57
C THR A 97 -25.69 25.80 -15.70
N GLU A 98 -25.34 26.44 -16.81
CA GLU A 98 -24.71 25.77 -17.95
C GLU A 98 -23.54 26.60 -18.49
N LEU A 99 -22.31 26.17 -18.22
CA LEU A 99 -21.12 26.85 -18.69
C LEU A 99 -20.25 25.92 -19.55
N LEU A 100 -20.05 26.28 -20.80
CA LEU A 100 -19.22 25.46 -21.69
C LEU A 100 -17.71 25.59 -21.45
N LYS A 101 -17.18 26.80 -21.24
CA LYS A 101 -15.75 27.01 -21.01
C LYS A 101 -15.45 28.20 -20.11
N LEU A 102 -14.79 27.95 -19.02
CA LEU A 102 -14.19 28.98 -18.18
C LEU A 102 -12.65 28.92 -18.30
N SER A 103 -12.02 30.06 -18.63
CA SER A 103 -10.58 30.25 -18.55
C SER A 103 -10.28 31.43 -17.64
N LEU A 104 -9.52 31.21 -16.60
CA LEU A 104 -9.06 32.23 -15.69
C LEU A 104 -7.52 32.21 -15.64
N ILE A 105 -6.94 33.39 -15.86
CA ILE A 105 -5.50 33.63 -15.70
C ILE A 105 -5.35 34.80 -14.73
N ASP A 106 -4.73 34.57 -13.61
CA ASP A 106 -4.52 35.59 -12.57
C ASP A 106 -3.10 35.44 -11.96
N THR A 107 -2.61 36.50 -11.34
CA THR A 107 -1.34 36.42 -10.62
C THR A 107 -1.60 36.24 -9.13
N GLU A 108 -2.51 37.03 -8.56
CA GLU A 108 -2.84 36.96 -7.12
C GLU A 108 -4.35 36.88 -6.92
N LEU A 109 -4.86 35.74 -6.45
CA LEU A 109 -6.27 35.54 -6.17
C LEU A 109 -6.51 35.04 -4.74
N LEU A 110 -7.19 35.83 -3.92
CA LEU A 110 -7.47 35.40 -2.55
C LEU A 110 -8.57 34.33 -2.42
N LYS A 111 -9.68 34.45 -3.16
CA LYS A 111 -10.79 33.48 -3.09
C LYS A 111 -11.55 33.33 -4.39
N LEU A 112 -11.59 32.13 -4.87
CA LEU A 112 -12.45 31.72 -5.97
C LEU A 112 -13.53 30.77 -5.47
N SER A 113 -14.80 31.11 -5.70
CA SER A 113 -15.94 30.23 -5.47
C SER A 113 -16.72 30.07 -6.76
N LEU A 114 -16.88 28.83 -7.20
CA LEU A 114 -17.63 28.50 -8.40
C LEU A 114 -18.68 27.45 -8.06
N ILE A 115 -19.92 27.73 -8.44
CA ILE A 115 -21.07 26.83 -8.32
C ILE A 115 -21.70 26.72 -9.70
N ASP A 116 -21.72 25.52 -10.25
CA ASP A 116 -22.26 25.26 -11.57
C ASP A 116 -23.00 23.91 -11.58
N THR A 117 -23.91 23.75 -12.52
CA THR A 117 -24.57 22.46 -12.70
C THR A 117 -23.91 21.66 -13.81
N GLU A 118 -23.65 22.28 -14.95
CA GLU A 118 -22.99 21.61 -16.09
C GLU A 118 -21.82 22.43 -16.63
N LEU A 119 -20.62 21.99 -16.40
CA LEU A 119 -19.40 22.65 -16.88
C LEU A 119 -18.55 21.73 -17.77
N LEU A 120 -18.37 22.07 -19.03
CA LEU A 120 -17.56 21.24 -19.93
C LEU A 120 -16.05 21.37 -19.71
N LYS A 121 -15.52 22.57 -19.52
CA LYS A 121 -14.08 22.79 -19.33
C LYS A 121 -13.79 23.97 -18.41
N LEU A 122 -13.09 23.70 -17.35
CA LEU A 122 -12.50 24.71 -16.48
C LEU A 122 -10.98 24.67 -16.61
N SER A 123 -10.38 25.81 -16.93
CA SER A 123 -8.92 25.98 -16.94
C SER A 123 -8.54 27.18 -16.07
N LEU A 124 -7.75 26.93 -15.04
CA LEU A 124 -7.24 27.93 -14.12
C LEU A 124 -5.71 27.92 -14.19
N ILE A 125 -5.12 29.08 -14.40
CA ILE A 125 -3.67 29.30 -14.34
C ILE A 125 -3.47 30.46 -13.38
N LEU A 126 -2.88 30.18 -12.24
CA LEU A 126 -2.73 31.11 -11.13
C LEU A 126 -1.27 31.06 -10.62
N THR A 127 -0.85 32.10 -9.94
CA THR A 127 0.49 32.08 -9.31
C THR A 127 0.32 31.94 -7.79
N GLU A 128 -0.61 32.69 -7.21
CA GLU A 128 -0.90 32.62 -5.79
C GLU A 128 -2.41 32.55 -5.55
N LEU A 129 -2.90 31.48 -4.95
CA LEU A 129 -4.30 31.31 -4.62
C LEU A 129 -4.51 30.84 -3.16
N LEU A 130 -5.16 31.64 -2.35
CA LEU A 130 -5.44 31.25 -0.96
C LEU A 130 -6.55 30.21 -0.81
N LYS A 131 -7.66 30.32 -1.53
CA LYS A 131 -8.79 29.36 -1.42
C LYS A 131 -9.55 29.20 -2.72
N LEU A 132 -9.61 27.99 -3.22
CA LEU A 132 -10.47 27.57 -4.29
C LEU A 132 -11.56 26.64 -3.77
N SER A 133 -12.82 26.99 -4.03
CA SER A 133 -13.99 26.15 -3.74
C SER A 133 -14.82 25.96 -4.99
N LEU A 134 -14.94 24.72 -5.42
CA LEU A 134 -15.73 24.32 -6.58
C LEU A 134 -16.84 23.36 -6.12
N ILE A 135 -18.07 23.66 -6.49
CA ILE A 135 -19.23 22.80 -6.29
C ILE A 135 -19.90 22.63 -7.65
N LEU A 136 -19.82 21.44 -8.19
CA LEU A 136 -20.25 21.12 -9.54
C LEU A 136 -21.12 19.86 -9.53
N THR A 137 -21.92 19.67 -10.53
CA THR A 137 -22.69 18.43 -10.68
C THR A 137 -22.10 17.58 -11.79
N GLU A 138 -21.79 18.19 -12.93
CA GLU A 138 -21.19 17.51 -14.07
C GLU A 138 -20.02 18.33 -14.63
N LEU A 139 -18.79 17.79 -14.56
CA LEU A 139 -17.61 18.43 -15.12
C LEU A 139 -16.81 17.47 -16.01
N LEU A 140 -16.64 17.84 -17.28
CA LEU A 140 -15.84 17.02 -18.19
C LEU A 140 -14.34 17.15 -17.97
N LYS A 141 -13.82 18.34 -17.77
CA LYS A 141 -12.36 18.55 -17.59
C LYS A 141 -12.05 19.75 -16.70
N LEU A 142 -11.36 19.49 -15.64
CA LEU A 142 -10.69 20.52 -14.82
C LEU A 142 -9.19 20.44 -15.01
N SER A 143 -8.58 21.58 -15.37
CA SER A 143 -7.14 21.76 -15.35
C SER A 143 -6.79 22.95 -14.46
N LEU A 144 -6.03 22.72 -13.43
CA LEU A 144 -5.51 23.73 -12.53
C LEU A 144 -3.98 23.70 -12.55
N ILE A 145 -3.39 24.85 -12.77
CA ILE A 145 -1.93 25.08 -12.67
C ILE A 145 -1.76 26.26 -11.72
N ASP A 146 -1.09 26.01 -10.63
CA ASP A 146 -0.81 27.03 -9.61
C ASP A 146 0.66 26.92 -9.15
N THR A 147 1.15 27.93 -8.45
CA THR A 147 2.48 27.86 -7.84
C THR A 147 2.35 27.74 -6.33
N GLU A 148 1.43 28.49 -5.74
CA GLU A 148 1.16 28.48 -4.30
C GLU A 148 -0.33 28.44 -4.02
N LEU A 149 -0.87 27.29 -3.62
CA LEU A 149 -2.28 27.12 -3.29
C LEU A 149 -2.47 26.62 -1.86
N LEU A 150 -3.07 27.45 -0.99
CA LEU A 150 -3.31 27.04 0.40
C LEU A 150 -4.44 26.02 0.56
N LYS A 151 -5.57 26.16 -0.13
CA LYS A 151 -6.70 25.23 0.02
C LYS A 151 -7.54 25.05 -1.23
N LEU A 152 -7.61 23.85 -1.72
CA LEU A 152 -8.56 23.45 -2.76
C LEU A 152 -9.61 22.51 -2.16
N SER A 153 -10.88 22.86 -2.37
CA SER A 153 -12.02 22.00 -2.10
C SER A 153 -12.86 21.84 -3.37
N LEU A 154 -13.01 20.59 -3.80
CA LEU A 154 -13.83 20.23 -4.96
C LEU A 154 -14.89 19.22 -4.52
N ILE A 155 -16.14 19.53 -4.85
CA ILE A 155 -17.29 18.63 -4.69
C ILE A 155 -17.95 18.51 -6.04
N ASP A 156 -18.02 17.33 -6.58
CA ASP A 156 -18.62 17.04 -7.87
C ASP A 156 -19.38 15.70 -7.83
N THR A 157 -20.30 15.53 -8.75
CA THR A 157 -20.99 14.25 -8.88
C THR A 157 -20.35 13.43 -10.00
N GLU A 158 -20.13 14.00 -11.16
CA GLU A 158 -19.55 13.32 -12.31
C GLU A 158 -18.39 14.12 -12.91
N LEU A 159 -17.16 13.63 -12.73
CA LEU A 159 -15.95 14.27 -13.26
C LEU A 159 -15.15 13.33 -14.15
N LEU A 160 -15.00 13.66 -15.42
CA LEU A 160 -14.22 12.82 -16.34
C LEU A 160 -12.70 12.93 -16.16
N LYS A 161 -12.16 14.13 -15.99
CA LYS A 161 -10.70 14.32 -15.85
C LYS A 161 -10.38 15.53 -14.97
N LEU A 162 -9.65 15.27 -13.92
CA LEU A 162 -9.00 16.29 -13.11
C LEU A 162 -7.47 16.20 -13.30
N SER A 163 -6.87 17.32 -13.70
CA SER A 163 -5.42 17.50 -13.72
C SER A 163 -5.03 18.69 -12.87
N LEU A 164 -4.19 18.46 -11.89
CA LEU A 164 -3.73 19.47 -10.97
C LEU A 164 -2.20 19.44 -10.96
N ILE A 165 -1.59 20.61 -11.18
CA ILE A 165 -0.14 20.80 -11.13
C ILE A 165 0.08 21.99 -10.19
N ASP A 166 0.78 21.77 -9.12
CA ASP A 166 1.07 22.78 -8.11
C ASP A 166 2.55 22.67 -7.67
N THR A 167 3.05 23.66 -6.96
CA THR A 167 4.38 23.57 -6.36
C THR A 167 4.25 23.47 -4.85
N GLU A 168 3.33 24.22 -4.24
CA GLU A 168 3.09 24.22 -2.80
C GLU A 168 1.59 24.22 -2.50
N LEU A 169 1.06 23.09 -2.04
CA LEU A 169 -0.35 22.95 -1.69
C LEU A 169 -0.54 22.46 -0.25
N ASP A 170 -1.12 23.29 0.63
CA ASP A 170 -1.38 22.89 2.02
C ASP A 170 -2.47 21.82 2.15
N LYS A 171 -3.61 22.01 1.48
CA LYS A 171 -4.76 21.10 1.63
C LYS A 171 -5.56 20.92 0.35
N LEU A 172 -5.63 19.69 -0.09
CA LEU A 172 -6.53 19.26 -1.14
C LEU A 172 -7.63 18.35 -0.56
N SER A 173 -8.89 18.73 -0.76
CA SER A 173 -10.06 17.93 -0.40
C SER A 173 -10.93 17.71 -1.60
N LEU A 174 -11.11 16.48 -2.00
CA LEU A 174 -11.94 16.07 -3.13
C LEU A 174 -13.05 15.14 -2.61
N ILE A 175 -14.28 15.44 -2.94
CA ILE A 175 -15.45 14.60 -2.68
C ILE A 175 -16.17 14.43 -4.01
N LEU A 176 -16.13 13.22 -4.53
CA LEU A 176 -16.59 12.89 -5.88
C LEU A 176 -17.48 11.65 -5.79
N THR A 177 -18.34 11.44 -6.77
CA THR A 177 -19.12 10.21 -6.85
C THR A 177 -18.60 9.34 -7.98
N GLU A 178 -18.32 9.92 -9.13
CA GLU A 178 -17.76 9.21 -10.28
C GLU A 178 -16.60 10.01 -10.89
N LEU A 179 -15.40 9.44 -10.87
CA LEU A 179 -14.21 10.06 -11.46
C LEU A 179 -13.45 9.09 -12.36
N LEU A 180 -13.30 9.41 -13.63
CA LEU A 180 -12.54 8.56 -14.54
C LEU A 180 -11.01 8.70 -14.36
N LYS A 181 -10.49 9.90 -14.22
CA LYS A 181 -9.04 10.10 -14.09
C LYS A 181 -8.68 11.30 -13.24
N LEU A 182 -7.93 11.06 -12.19
CA LEU A 182 -7.24 12.09 -11.42
C LEU A 182 -5.74 11.99 -11.63
N SER A 183 -5.12 13.09 -12.03
CA SER A 183 -3.66 13.25 -12.05
C SER A 183 -3.26 14.45 -11.21
N LEU A 184 -2.45 14.23 -10.20
CA LEU A 184 -1.90 15.26 -9.34
C LEU A 184 -0.37 15.21 -9.42
N ILE A 185 0.23 16.35 -9.70
CA ILE A 185 1.69 16.55 -9.66
C ILE A 185 1.94 17.75 -8.76
N ASP A 186 2.68 17.53 -7.70
CA ASP A 186 2.96 18.56 -6.70
C ASP A 186 4.39 18.38 -6.18
N THR A 187 4.95 19.43 -5.58
CA THR A 187 6.25 19.34 -4.94
C THR A 187 6.07 19.19 -3.43
N GLU A 188 5.26 20.03 -2.81
CA GLU A 188 4.99 19.99 -1.37
C GLU A 188 3.50 20.01 -1.08
N LEU A 189 2.96 18.89 -0.61
CA LEU A 189 1.55 18.77 -0.23
C LEU A 189 1.41 18.32 1.23
N LEU A 190 0.85 19.16 2.08
CA LEU A 190 0.65 18.80 3.50
C LEU A 190 -0.48 17.78 3.71
N LYS A 191 -1.64 17.93 3.08
CA LYS A 191 -2.77 17.00 3.27
C LYS A 191 -3.63 16.79 2.05
N LEU A 192 -3.71 15.56 1.60
CA LEU A 192 -4.66 15.13 0.59
C LEU A 192 -5.74 14.25 1.22
N SER A 193 -7.00 14.62 1.04
CA SER A 193 -8.16 13.80 1.34
C SER A 193 -9.00 13.62 0.09
N LEU A 194 -9.18 12.38 -0.32
CA LEU A 194 -10.03 12.00 -1.44
C LEU A 194 -11.10 11.02 -0.96
N ILE A 195 -12.34 11.32 -1.26
CA ILE A 195 -13.49 10.45 -1.03
C ILE A 195 -14.19 10.31 -2.36
N ASP A 196 -14.27 9.12 -2.88
CA ASP A 196 -14.92 8.81 -4.14
C ASP A 196 -15.79 7.55 -3.99
N THR A 197 -16.66 7.29 -4.94
CA THR A 197 -17.41 6.04 -4.98
C THR A 197 -16.91 5.16 -6.11
N GLU A 198 -16.67 5.74 -7.28
CA GLU A 198 -16.16 5.02 -8.46
C GLU A 198 -15.00 5.80 -9.11
N LEU A 199 -13.78 5.28 -9.02
CA LEU A 199 -12.61 5.90 -9.60
C LEU A 199 -11.82 4.94 -10.50
N ASP A 200 -11.70 5.21 -11.77
CA ASP A 200 -10.94 4.37 -12.69
C ASP A 200 -9.43 4.47 -12.50
N LYS A 201 -8.90 5.69 -12.42
CA LYS A 201 -7.45 5.89 -12.30
C LYS A 201 -7.07 7.09 -11.45
N LEU A 202 -6.31 6.82 -10.42
CA LEU A 202 -5.63 7.84 -9.63
C LEU A 202 -4.12 7.73 -9.84
N SER A 203 -3.50 8.85 -10.25
CA SER A 203 -2.05 8.96 -10.35
C SER A 203 -1.56 10.18 -9.55
N LEU A 204 -0.73 9.94 -8.56
CA LEU A 204 -0.11 10.97 -7.75
C LEU A 204 1.41 10.90 -7.91
N ILE A 205 2.01 12.03 -8.21
CA ILE A 205 3.47 12.21 -8.26
C ILE A 205 3.78 13.40 -7.36
N LEU A 206 4.38 13.14 -6.21
CA LEU A 206 4.62 14.12 -5.18
C LEU A 206 6.06 13.97 -4.66
N THR A 207 6.65 15.08 -4.20
CA THR A 207 7.97 15.00 -3.57
C THR A 207 7.80 14.85 -2.07
N GLU A 208 7.04 15.70 -1.44
CA GLU A 208 6.77 15.67 0.00
C GLU A 208 5.28 15.63 0.29
N LEU A 209 4.83 14.68 1.10
CA LEU A 209 3.44 14.58 1.52
C LEU A 209 3.31 14.12 2.98
N ASP A 210 2.73 14.95 3.84
CA ASP A 210 2.52 14.60 5.24
C ASP A 210 1.42 13.55 5.44
N LYS A 211 0.27 13.73 4.80
CA LYS A 211 -0.88 12.81 4.97
C LYS A 211 -1.69 12.62 3.70
N LEU A 212 -1.79 11.40 3.28
CA LEU A 212 -2.75 10.95 2.28
C LEU A 212 -3.83 10.10 2.93
N SER A 213 -5.09 10.49 2.77
CA SER A 213 -6.26 9.69 3.13
C SER A 213 -7.12 9.48 1.90
N LEU A 214 -7.34 8.23 1.57
CA LEU A 214 -8.11 7.80 0.41
C LEU A 214 -9.21 6.86 0.89
N ILE A 215 -10.47 7.18 0.56
CA ILE A 215 -11.63 6.34 0.83
C ILE A 215 -12.38 6.19 -0.49
N ASP A 216 -12.45 4.99 -0.98
CA ASP A 216 -13.12 4.68 -2.24
C ASP A 216 -13.99 3.42 -2.08
N THR A 217 -14.88 3.17 -3.00
CA THR A 217 -15.64 1.93 -3.02
C THR A 217 -15.16 1.04 -4.16
N GLU A 218 -14.95 1.61 -5.34
CA GLU A 218 -14.46 0.87 -6.51
C GLU A 218 -13.34 1.64 -7.21
N LEU A 219 -12.08 1.22 -7.00
CA LEU A 219 -10.92 1.83 -7.62
C LEU A 219 -10.20 0.84 -8.54
N LEU A 220 -10.16 1.14 -9.83
CA LEU A 220 -9.48 0.25 -10.78
C LEU A 220 -7.95 0.30 -10.71
N ARG A 221 -7.36 1.48 -10.62
CA ARG A 221 -5.90 1.63 -10.57
C ARG A 221 -5.43 2.82 -9.75
N LEU A 222 -4.65 2.55 -8.74
CA LEU A 222 -3.93 3.55 -7.96
C LEU A 222 -2.43 3.44 -8.23
N SER A 223 -1.82 4.55 -8.66
CA SER A 223 -0.37 4.67 -8.80
C SER A 223 0.12 5.87 -8.01
N LEU A 224 0.98 5.61 -7.05
CA LEU A 224 1.61 6.61 -6.21
C LEU A 224 3.12 6.56 -6.41
N MET A 225 3.71 7.70 -6.72
CA MET A 225 5.15 7.90 -6.75
C MET A 225 5.49 9.07 -5.81
N LEU A 226 6.17 8.78 -4.76
CA LEU A 226 6.45 9.73 -3.68
C LEU A 226 7.94 9.64 -3.33
N THR A 227 8.50 10.71 -2.76
CA THR A 227 9.86 10.67 -2.24
C THR A 227 9.82 10.62 -0.72
N GLU A 228 9.00 11.45 -0.09
CA GLU A 228 8.82 11.46 1.36
C GLU A 228 7.34 11.47 1.71
N LEU A 229 6.88 10.45 2.45
CA LEU A 229 5.50 10.36 2.91
C LEU A 229 5.42 9.98 4.40
N LEU A 230 4.82 10.84 5.22
CA LEU A 230 4.64 10.54 6.63
C LEU A 230 3.53 9.52 6.92
N LYS A 231 2.36 9.63 6.30
CA LYS A 231 1.24 8.71 6.54
C LYS A 231 0.34 8.51 5.33
N LEU A 232 0.22 7.28 4.90
CA LEU A 232 -0.80 6.86 3.93
C LEU A 232 -1.85 5.99 4.61
N SER A 233 -3.11 6.35 4.45
CA SER A 233 -4.27 5.53 4.81
C SER A 233 -5.15 5.35 3.59
N LEU A 234 -5.36 4.10 3.20
CA LEU A 234 -6.26 3.73 2.10
C LEU A 234 -7.30 2.75 2.63
N ILE A 235 -8.57 3.07 2.38
CA ILE A 235 -9.72 2.22 2.67
C ILE A 235 -10.51 2.08 1.37
N ASP A 236 -10.64 0.87 0.88
CA ASP A 236 -11.33 0.57 -0.37
C ASP A 236 -12.10 -0.74 -0.25
N THR A 237 -13.10 -0.93 -1.08
CA THR A 237 -13.81 -2.19 -1.14
C THR A 237 -13.29 -3.06 -2.28
N GLU A 238 -13.18 -2.51 -3.47
CA GLU A 238 -12.70 -3.23 -4.65
C GLU A 238 -11.56 -2.47 -5.37
N LEU A 239 -10.34 -2.96 -5.28
CA LEU A 239 -9.17 -2.38 -5.93
C LEU A 239 -8.47 -3.39 -6.85
N LEU A 240 -8.41 -3.09 -8.15
CA LEU A 240 -7.74 -3.99 -9.08
C LEU A 240 -6.21 -3.95 -9.01
N LYS A 241 -5.62 -2.76 -8.95
CA LYS A 241 -4.15 -2.62 -8.91
C LYS A 241 -3.70 -1.42 -8.07
N LEU A 242 -2.90 -1.69 -7.07
CA LEU A 242 -2.16 -0.67 -6.34
C LEU A 242 -0.66 -0.80 -6.63
N SER A 243 -0.06 0.29 -7.09
CA SER A 243 1.39 0.44 -7.18
C SER A 243 1.85 1.63 -6.36
N LEU A 244 2.69 1.40 -5.41
CA LEU A 244 3.30 2.43 -4.57
C LEU A 244 4.81 2.35 -4.71
N ILE A 245 5.43 3.47 -5.05
CA ILE A 245 6.89 3.64 -5.08
C ILE A 245 7.20 4.84 -4.20
N ASP A 246 7.95 4.63 -3.17
CA ASP A 246 8.35 5.66 -2.22
C ASP A 246 9.84 5.51 -1.88
N THR A 247 10.45 6.54 -1.30
CA THR A 247 11.83 6.45 -0.81
C THR A 247 11.82 6.41 0.72
N GLU A 248 11.02 7.26 1.35
CA GLU A 248 10.90 7.33 2.81
C GLU A 248 9.43 7.37 3.26
N LEU A 249 8.92 6.29 3.80
CA LEU A 249 7.54 6.18 4.28
C LEU A 249 7.47 5.80 5.76
N LEU A 250 6.91 6.67 6.61
CA LEU A 250 6.78 6.37 8.03
C LEU A 250 5.68 5.38 8.37
N LYS A 251 4.47 5.51 7.79
CA LYS A 251 3.35 4.61 8.08
C LYS A 251 2.43 4.39 6.89
N LEU A 252 2.29 3.16 6.50
CA LEU A 252 1.30 2.73 5.52
C LEU A 252 0.25 1.84 6.18
N SER A 253 -1.02 2.20 6.04
CA SER A 253 -2.17 1.41 6.47
C SER A 253 -3.12 1.22 5.30
N LEU A 254 -3.34 -0.03 4.91
CA LEU A 254 -4.27 -0.42 3.87
C LEU A 254 -5.33 -1.35 4.46
N ILE A 255 -6.59 -1.02 4.24
CA ILE A 255 -7.75 -1.83 4.59
C ILE A 255 -8.57 -2.01 3.32
N LEU A 256 -8.56 -3.20 2.77
CA LEU A 256 -9.19 -3.51 1.49
C LEU A 256 -9.99 -4.80 1.62
N THR A 257 -11.07 -4.92 0.87
CA THR A 257 -11.83 -6.17 0.84
C THR A 257 -11.35 -7.05 -0.29
N GLU A 258 -11.30 -6.54 -1.50
CA GLU A 258 -10.83 -7.28 -2.68
C GLU A 258 -9.70 -6.54 -3.39
N LEU A 259 -8.56 -7.20 -3.59
CA LEU A 259 -7.41 -6.64 -4.29
C LEU A 259 -6.75 -7.67 -5.21
N LEU A 260 -6.68 -7.40 -6.50
CA LEU A 260 -6.00 -8.30 -7.42
C LEU A 260 -4.46 -8.22 -7.33
N LYS A 261 -3.89 -7.03 -7.29
CA LYS A 261 -2.43 -6.87 -7.24
C LYS A 261 -1.98 -5.68 -6.42
N LEU A 262 -1.18 -5.94 -5.42
CA LEU A 262 -0.42 -4.91 -4.68
C LEU A 262 1.06 -5.06 -4.99
N SER A 263 1.68 -3.97 -5.44
CA SER A 263 3.13 -3.83 -5.55
C SER A 263 3.59 -2.62 -4.74
N LEU A 264 4.47 -2.85 -3.80
CA LEU A 264 5.08 -1.81 -3.00
C LEU A 264 6.59 -1.91 -3.13
N ILE A 265 7.23 -0.79 -3.48
CA ILE A 265 8.68 -0.63 -3.54
C ILE A 265 9.02 0.58 -2.68
N ASP A 266 9.82 0.38 -1.66
CA ASP A 266 10.21 1.43 -0.73
C ASP A 266 11.67 1.23 -0.29
N THR A 267 12.33 2.29 0.15
CA THR A 267 13.68 2.17 0.68
C THR A 267 13.64 2.12 2.20
N GLU A 268 12.95 3.05 2.84
CA GLU A 268 12.83 3.11 4.29
C GLU A 268 11.37 3.17 4.75
N LEU A 269 10.86 2.10 5.35
CA LEU A 269 9.50 2.03 5.85
C LEU A 269 9.45 1.65 7.33
N LEU A 270 8.93 2.53 8.20
CA LEU A 270 8.83 2.22 9.62
C LEU A 270 7.72 1.24 9.98
N LYS A 271 6.51 1.38 9.43
CA LYS A 271 5.38 0.49 9.73
C LYS A 271 4.46 0.27 8.54
N LEU A 272 4.31 -0.97 8.16
CA LEU A 272 3.32 -1.41 7.19
C LEU A 272 2.26 -2.28 7.88
N SER A 273 0.99 -1.90 7.74
CA SER A 273 -0.16 -2.69 8.18
C SER A 273 -1.11 -2.90 7.01
N LEU A 274 -1.34 -4.14 6.66
CA LEU A 274 -2.29 -4.55 5.62
C LEU A 274 -3.35 -5.46 6.23
N ILE A 275 -4.61 -5.10 5.99
CA ILE A 275 -5.78 -5.92 6.35
C ILE A 275 -6.56 -6.11 5.07
N LEU A 276 -6.62 -7.34 4.58
CA LEU A 276 -7.23 -7.70 3.30
C LEU A 276 -8.08 -8.95 3.48
N THR A 277 -9.19 -9.02 2.76
CA THR A 277 -10.00 -10.25 2.77
C THR A 277 -9.56 -11.15 1.62
N GLU A 278 -9.55 -10.66 0.41
CA GLU A 278 -9.14 -11.42 -0.77
C GLU A 278 -8.01 -10.72 -1.54
N LEU A 279 -6.92 -11.42 -1.80
CA LEU A 279 -5.77 -10.88 -2.53
C LEU A 279 -5.11 -11.94 -3.43
N ASP A 280 -5.01 -11.68 -4.72
CA ASP A 280 -4.32 -12.59 -5.63
C ASP A 280 -2.80 -12.51 -5.52
N LYS A 281 -2.23 -11.32 -5.52
CA LYS A 281 -0.78 -11.15 -5.50
C LYS A 281 -0.33 -9.95 -4.68
N LEU A 282 0.46 -10.22 -3.68
CA LEU A 282 1.21 -9.20 -2.94
C LEU A 282 2.71 -9.33 -3.23
N SER A 283 3.31 -8.24 -3.69
CA SER A 283 4.76 -8.14 -3.87
C SER A 283 5.29 -6.92 -3.11
N LEU A 284 6.16 -7.16 -2.15
CA LEU A 284 6.83 -6.11 -1.38
C LEU A 284 8.33 -6.22 -1.60
N ILE A 285 8.95 -5.12 -1.99
CA ILE A 285 10.41 -4.98 -2.12
C ILE A 285 10.79 -3.78 -1.27
N LEU A 286 11.47 -4.03 -0.17
CA LEU A 286 11.82 -3.02 0.82
C LEU A 286 13.30 -3.20 1.23
N THR A 287 13.96 -2.11 1.56
CA THR A 287 15.34 -2.20 2.04
C THR A 287 15.33 -2.25 3.55
N GLU A 288 14.72 -1.29 4.20
CA GLU A 288 14.62 -1.24 5.66
C GLU A 288 13.15 -1.19 6.12
N LEU A 289 12.75 -2.12 6.99
CA LEU A 289 11.41 -2.16 7.55
C LEU A 289 11.42 -2.54 9.03
N LEU A 290 10.92 -1.67 9.90
CA LEU A 290 10.83 -1.97 11.33
C LEU A 290 9.70 -2.95 11.67
N LYS A 291 8.50 -2.78 11.12
CA LYS A 291 7.37 -3.65 11.44
C LYS A 291 6.43 -3.89 10.26
N LEU A 292 6.28 -5.11 9.88
CA LEU A 292 5.28 -5.56 8.93
C LEU A 292 4.21 -6.41 9.65
N SER A 293 2.95 -6.00 9.52
CA SER A 293 1.79 -6.76 9.99
C SER A 293 0.83 -7.00 8.83
N LEU A 294 0.61 -8.25 8.51
CA LEU A 294 -0.32 -8.69 7.46
C LEU A 294 -1.40 -9.55 8.10
N ILE A 295 -2.66 -9.19 7.87
CA ILE A 295 -3.84 -9.96 8.26
C ILE A 295 -4.65 -10.19 6.99
N LEU A 296 -4.74 -11.43 6.56
CA LEU A 296 -5.33 -11.84 5.30
C LEU A 296 -6.29 -13.00 5.54
N THR A 297 -7.31 -13.13 4.72
CA THR A 297 -8.18 -14.31 4.79
C THR A 297 -7.88 -15.26 3.64
N GLU A 298 -7.79 -14.75 2.44
CA GLU A 298 -7.45 -15.55 1.26
C GLU A 298 -6.35 -14.86 0.44
N LEU A 299 -5.21 -15.52 0.28
CA LEU A 299 -4.09 -15.01 -0.51
C LEU A 299 -3.49 -16.07 -1.43
N LEU A 300 -3.47 -15.80 -2.73
CA LEU A 300 -2.86 -16.72 -3.69
C LEU A 300 -1.33 -16.70 -3.66
N LYS A 301 -0.71 -15.54 -3.66
CA LYS A 301 0.76 -15.43 -3.68
C LYS A 301 1.28 -14.22 -2.91
N LEU A 302 2.10 -14.46 -1.93
CA LEU A 302 2.88 -13.44 -1.23
C LEU A 302 4.37 -13.61 -1.57
N SER A 303 4.98 -12.53 -2.04
CA SER A 303 6.42 -12.43 -2.23
C SER A 303 6.98 -11.23 -1.48
N LEU A 304 7.88 -11.46 -0.55
CA LEU A 304 8.57 -10.43 0.20
C LEU A 304 10.08 -10.53 -0.07
N ILE A 305 10.67 -9.43 -0.46
CA ILE A 305 12.12 -9.27 -0.61
C ILE A 305 12.52 -8.10 0.27
N LEU A 306 13.27 -8.37 1.32
CA LEU A 306 13.63 -7.39 2.33
C LEU A 306 15.13 -7.54 2.66
N THR A 307 15.78 -6.42 2.93
CA THR A 307 17.17 -6.49 3.39
C THR A 307 17.21 -6.53 4.91
N GLU A 308 16.61 -5.57 5.57
CA GLU A 308 16.54 -5.50 7.02
C GLU A 308 15.10 -5.44 7.54
N LEU A 309 14.74 -6.33 8.46
CA LEU A 309 13.39 -6.36 9.04
C LEU A 309 13.43 -6.76 10.52
N ASP A 310 12.93 -5.89 11.42
CA ASP A 310 12.85 -6.22 12.84
C ASP A 310 11.74 -7.24 13.15
N LYS A 311 10.52 -7.02 12.63
CA LYS A 311 9.37 -7.90 12.94
C LYS A 311 8.43 -8.08 11.77
N LEU A 312 8.24 -9.31 11.38
CA LEU A 312 7.16 -9.73 10.48
C LEU A 312 6.13 -10.56 11.26
N SER A 313 4.88 -10.14 11.20
CA SER A 313 3.72 -10.92 11.66
C SER A 313 2.76 -11.14 10.50
N LEU A 314 2.50 -12.37 10.16
CA LEU A 314 1.55 -12.76 9.14
C LEU A 314 0.50 -13.69 9.76
N ILE A 315 -0.76 -13.32 9.59
CA ILE A 315 -1.93 -14.12 9.96
C ILE A 315 -2.75 -14.31 8.70
N ASP A 316 -2.95 -15.54 8.28
CA ASP A 316 -3.72 -15.87 7.09
C ASP A 316 -4.57 -17.13 7.35
N THR A 317 -5.67 -17.26 6.65
CA THR A 317 -6.47 -18.47 6.71
C THR A 317 -6.13 -19.40 5.56
N GLU A 318 -6.13 -18.92 4.34
CA GLU A 318 -5.82 -19.72 3.16
C GLU A 318 -4.72 -19.06 2.30
N LEU A 319 -3.53 -19.64 2.27
CA LEU A 319 -2.40 -19.13 1.51
C LEU A 319 -1.81 -20.19 0.57
N LEU A 320 -1.82 -19.94 -0.73
CA LEU A 320 -1.25 -20.91 -1.67
C LEU A 320 0.28 -20.90 -1.70
N ARG A 321 0.91 -19.74 -1.74
CA ARG A 321 2.37 -19.65 -1.80
C ARG A 321 2.92 -18.44 -1.06
N LEU A 322 3.79 -18.69 -0.11
CA LEU A 322 4.58 -17.68 0.57
C LEU A 322 6.05 -17.84 0.19
N SER A 323 6.65 -16.79 -0.34
CA SER A 323 8.08 -16.71 -0.62
C SER A 323 8.68 -15.50 0.11
N LEU A 324 9.60 -15.76 0.99
CA LEU A 324 10.33 -14.75 1.74
C LEU A 324 11.81 -14.86 1.41
N MET A 325 12.40 -13.74 1.01
CA MET A 325 13.84 -13.59 0.82
C MET A 325 14.30 -12.42 1.69
N LEU A 326 15.09 -12.71 2.67
CA LEU A 326 15.49 -11.76 3.70
C LEU A 326 17.02 -11.85 3.88
N THR A 327 17.65 -10.77 4.33
CA THR A 327 19.06 -10.80 4.66
C THR A 327 19.22 -10.78 6.18
N GLU A 328 18.55 -9.88 6.85
CA GLU A 328 18.56 -9.78 8.31
C GLU A 328 17.14 -9.68 8.86
N LEU A 329 16.74 -10.63 9.71
CA LEU A 329 15.42 -10.64 10.33
C LEU A 329 15.49 -10.97 11.82
N LEU A 330 15.01 -10.07 12.68
CA LEU A 330 14.97 -10.32 14.11
C LEU A 330 13.87 -11.27 14.56
N LYS A 331 12.63 -11.13 14.05
CA LYS A 331 11.50 -11.99 14.44
C LYS A 331 10.49 -12.21 13.32
N LEU A 332 10.30 -13.45 12.96
CA LEU A 332 9.22 -13.88 12.07
C LEU A 332 8.18 -14.70 12.85
N SER A 333 6.94 -14.28 12.79
CA SER A 333 5.79 -15.03 13.34
C SER A 333 4.76 -15.24 12.25
N LEU A 334 4.50 -16.50 11.94
CA LEU A 334 3.51 -16.92 10.96
C LEU A 334 2.45 -17.76 11.68
N MET A 335 1.19 -17.37 11.51
CA MET A 335 0.02 -18.13 11.96
C MET A 335 -0.87 -18.36 10.74
N LEU A 336 -0.96 -19.60 10.32
CA LEU A 336 -1.63 -19.99 9.09
C LEU A 336 -2.56 -21.17 9.39
N THR A 337 -3.60 -21.33 8.61
CA THR A 337 -4.49 -22.49 8.76
C THR A 337 -4.22 -23.46 7.62
N GLU A 338 -4.17 -23.00 6.40
CA GLU A 338 -3.88 -23.81 5.22
C GLU A 338 -2.81 -23.15 4.34
N LEU A 339 -1.68 -23.83 4.17
CA LEU A 339 -0.59 -23.32 3.34
C LEU A 339 -0.05 -24.40 2.39
N LEU A 340 -0.08 -24.16 1.09
CA LEU A 340 0.48 -25.11 0.14
C LEU A 340 2.02 -25.12 0.09
N LYS A 341 2.64 -23.95 0.05
CA LYS A 341 4.11 -23.87 -0.04
C LYS A 341 4.66 -22.65 0.69
N LEU A 342 5.53 -22.88 1.62
CA LEU A 342 6.38 -21.87 2.23
C LEU A 342 7.82 -22.07 1.78
N SER A 343 8.44 -21.03 1.23
CA SER A 343 9.87 -20.94 0.99
C SER A 343 10.43 -19.73 1.73
N LEU A 344 11.34 -19.95 2.62
CA LEU A 344 12.07 -18.92 3.35
C LEU A 344 13.56 -19.07 3.05
N ILE A 345 14.18 -18.00 2.62
CA ILE A 345 15.63 -17.88 2.42
C ILE A 345 16.06 -16.66 3.22
N ASP A 346 16.91 -16.87 4.18
CA ASP A 346 17.45 -15.82 5.04
C ASP A 346 18.97 -15.99 5.20
N THR A 347 19.65 -14.96 5.67
CA THR A 347 21.06 -15.06 6.00
C THR A 347 21.25 -15.03 7.51
N GLU A 348 20.57 -14.12 8.19
CA GLU A 348 20.63 -13.98 9.65
C GLU A 348 19.20 -13.86 10.25
N LEU A 349 18.73 -14.91 10.90
CA LEU A 349 17.41 -14.92 11.54
C LEU A 349 17.49 -15.25 13.03
N LEU A 350 17.05 -14.31 13.89
CA LEU A 350 17.06 -14.57 15.33
C LEU A 350 15.94 -15.49 15.82
N LYS A 351 14.69 -15.34 15.35
CA LYS A 351 13.57 -16.19 15.79
C LYS A 351 12.53 -16.41 14.71
N LEU A 352 12.30 -17.63 14.35
CA LEU A 352 11.16 -18.04 13.54
C LEU A 352 10.17 -18.85 14.38
N SER A 353 8.91 -18.44 14.38
CA SER A 353 7.78 -19.19 14.90
C SER A 353 6.75 -19.40 13.81
N LEU A 354 6.45 -20.64 13.50
CA LEU A 354 5.42 -21.00 12.53
C LEU A 354 4.40 -21.92 13.21
N ILE A 355 3.14 -21.54 13.13
CA ILE A 355 1.98 -22.33 13.57
C ILE A 355 1.07 -22.50 12.37
N ASP A 356 0.83 -23.73 11.97
CA ASP A 356 -0.02 -24.05 10.82
C ASP A 356 -0.84 -25.32 11.13
N THR A 357 -1.96 -25.46 10.47
CA THR A 357 -2.76 -26.69 10.61
C THR A 357 -2.44 -27.63 9.46
N GLU A 358 -2.50 -27.17 8.23
CA GLU A 358 -2.22 -27.98 7.03
C GLU A 358 -1.16 -27.36 6.13
N LEU A 359 0.02 -27.96 6.06
CA LEU A 359 1.11 -27.48 5.23
C LEU A 359 1.65 -28.56 4.28
N LEU A 360 1.62 -28.33 2.98
CA LEU A 360 2.14 -29.30 2.03
C LEU A 360 3.66 -29.32 1.93
N LYS A 361 4.30 -28.17 1.83
CA LYS A 361 5.77 -28.08 1.70
C LYS A 361 6.36 -26.87 2.41
N LEU A 362 7.26 -27.13 3.30
CA LEU A 362 8.09 -26.11 3.94
C LEU A 362 9.55 -26.31 3.52
N SER A 363 10.17 -25.24 3.00
CA SER A 363 11.59 -25.18 2.72
C SER A 363 12.20 -23.96 3.41
N LEU A 364 13.15 -24.20 4.28
CA LEU A 364 13.90 -23.18 4.98
C LEU A 364 15.38 -23.33 4.63
N ILE A 365 16.00 -22.25 4.20
CA ILE A 365 17.43 -22.15 3.96
C ILE A 365 17.90 -20.92 4.72
N ASP A 366 18.78 -21.14 5.67
CA ASP A 366 19.31 -20.08 6.52
C ASP A 366 20.84 -20.27 6.68
N THR A 367 21.54 -19.24 7.10
CA THR A 367 22.96 -19.36 7.41
C THR A 367 23.17 -19.32 8.92
N GLU A 368 22.51 -18.40 9.60
CA GLU A 368 22.58 -18.24 11.05
C GLU A 368 21.18 -18.10 11.68
N LEU A 369 20.67 -19.15 12.31
CA LEU A 369 19.36 -19.14 12.97
C LEU A 369 19.46 -19.44 14.46
N LEU A 370 19.07 -18.50 15.33
CA LEU A 370 19.12 -18.72 16.76
C LEU A 370 18.01 -19.62 17.29
N LYS A 371 16.76 -19.46 16.87
CA LYS A 371 15.64 -20.29 17.34
C LYS A 371 14.58 -20.52 16.28
N LEU A 372 14.35 -21.76 15.98
CA LEU A 372 13.24 -22.21 15.13
C LEU A 372 12.23 -23.00 15.96
N SER A 373 10.96 -22.59 15.94
CA SER A 373 9.83 -23.30 16.54
C SER A 373 8.75 -23.52 15.50
N LEU A 374 8.44 -24.77 15.20
CA LEU A 374 7.39 -25.17 14.30
C LEU A 374 6.37 -26.01 15.04
N ILE A 375 5.11 -25.63 14.96
CA ILE A 375 3.97 -26.37 15.48
C ILE A 375 2.99 -26.59 14.32
N LEU A 376 2.89 -27.82 13.86
CA LEU A 376 2.11 -28.17 12.68
C LEU A 376 1.26 -29.42 12.99
N THR A 377 0.08 -29.48 12.42
CA THR A 377 -0.73 -30.69 12.56
C THR A 377 -0.45 -31.64 11.42
N GLU A 378 -0.56 -31.22 10.20
CA GLU A 378 -0.29 -32.04 9.02
C GLU A 378 0.79 -31.40 8.12
N LEU A 379 1.84 -32.16 7.81
CA LEU A 379 2.91 -31.70 6.93
C LEU A 379 3.40 -32.81 5.97
N LEU A 380 3.36 -32.55 4.69
CA LEU A 380 3.88 -33.53 3.72
C LEU A 380 5.41 -33.56 3.62
N LYS A 381 6.05 -32.40 3.54
CA LYS A 381 7.52 -32.32 3.41
C LYS A 381 8.09 -31.11 4.12
N LEU A 382 9.02 -31.34 5.02
CA LEU A 382 9.87 -30.32 5.60
C LEU A 382 11.31 -30.53 5.14
N SER A 383 11.93 -29.50 4.57
CA SER A 383 13.36 -29.43 4.30
C SER A 383 13.95 -28.21 5.01
N LEU A 384 14.92 -28.43 5.86
CA LEU A 384 15.67 -27.38 6.54
C LEU A 384 17.15 -27.56 6.24
N ILE A 385 17.77 -26.49 5.75
CA ILE A 385 19.20 -26.39 5.51
C ILE A 385 19.69 -25.18 6.26
N ASP A 386 20.61 -25.37 7.19
CA ASP A 386 21.16 -24.31 8.01
C ASP A 386 22.63 -24.58 8.28
N THR A 387 23.41 -23.53 8.55
CA THR A 387 24.82 -23.67 8.90
C THR A 387 24.97 -23.62 10.41
N GLU A 388 24.42 -22.63 11.07
CA GLU A 388 24.50 -22.46 12.52
C GLU A 388 23.12 -22.31 13.17
N LEU A 389 22.64 -23.33 13.88
CA LEU A 389 21.35 -23.31 14.55
C LEU A 389 21.48 -23.58 16.05
N LEU A 390 21.07 -22.63 16.90
CA LEU A 390 21.16 -22.83 18.35
C LEU A 390 20.05 -23.74 18.91
N LYS A 391 18.78 -23.57 18.50
CA LYS A 391 17.66 -24.39 19.00
C LYS A 391 16.61 -24.64 17.94
N LEU A 392 16.36 -25.88 17.66
CA LEU A 392 15.25 -26.34 16.84
C LEU A 392 14.24 -27.11 17.68
N SER A 393 12.99 -26.68 17.66
CA SER A 393 11.85 -27.38 18.27
C SER A 393 10.77 -27.63 17.23
N LEU A 394 10.45 -28.87 16.96
CA LEU A 394 9.39 -29.28 16.05
C LEU A 394 8.37 -30.12 16.81
N ILE A 395 7.12 -29.71 16.73
CA ILE A 395 5.97 -30.44 17.24
C ILE A 395 5.03 -30.68 16.08
N LEU A 396 4.88 -31.94 15.68
CA LEU A 396 4.12 -32.34 14.51
C LEU A 396 3.23 -33.54 14.87
N THR A 397 2.02 -33.58 14.35
CA THR A 397 1.16 -34.75 14.53
C THR A 397 1.39 -35.74 13.39
N GLU A 398 1.26 -35.32 12.17
CA GLU A 398 1.45 -36.15 10.98
C GLU A 398 2.51 -35.58 10.04
N LEU A 399 3.52 -36.36 9.69
CA LEU A 399 4.57 -35.94 8.78
C LEU A 399 5.02 -37.05 7.82
N LEU A 400 5.01 -36.80 6.53
CA LEU A 400 5.49 -37.79 5.57
C LEU A 400 7.00 -37.82 5.45
N LYS A 401 7.67 -36.68 5.31
CA LYS A 401 9.11 -36.63 5.14
C LYS A 401 9.74 -35.39 5.83
N LEU A 402 10.66 -35.64 6.71
CA LEU A 402 11.53 -34.62 7.32
C LEU A 402 12.96 -34.82 6.87
N SER A 403 13.57 -33.78 6.32
CA SER A 403 15.00 -33.75 5.99
C SER A 403 15.64 -32.52 6.62
N LEU A 404 16.60 -32.75 7.49
CA LEU A 404 17.39 -31.70 8.13
C LEU A 404 18.86 -31.89 7.75
N MET A 405 19.45 -30.82 7.24
CA MET A 405 20.89 -30.72 6.96
C MET A 405 21.42 -29.54 7.73
N LEU A 406 22.21 -29.80 8.75
CA LEU A 406 22.73 -28.78 9.65
C LEU A 406 24.23 -29.01 9.88
N THR A 407 25.00 -27.94 9.97
CA THR A 407 26.43 -28.08 10.28
C THR A 407 26.62 -28.02 11.78
N GLU A 408 26.17 -27.01 12.44
CA GLU A 408 26.27 -26.85 13.89
C GLU A 408 24.89 -26.71 14.55
N LEU A 409 24.57 -27.54 15.52
CA LEU A 409 23.34 -27.49 16.26
C LEU A 409 23.49 -27.73 17.74
N LEU A 410 23.08 -26.79 18.59
CA LEU A 410 23.18 -26.96 20.03
C LEU A 410 22.09 -27.88 20.63
N LYS A 411 20.83 -27.70 20.22
CA LYS A 411 19.68 -28.51 20.72
C LYS A 411 18.63 -28.76 19.66
N LEU A 412 18.40 -30.02 19.39
CA LEU A 412 17.27 -30.46 18.58
C LEU A 412 16.25 -31.21 19.46
N SER A 413 14.98 -30.77 19.43
CA SER A 413 13.85 -31.47 20.05
C SER A 413 12.76 -31.71 19.00
N LEU A 414 12.48 -32.97 18.75
CA LEU A 414 11.41 -33.37 17.85
C LEU A 414 10.38 -34.18 18.63
N MET A 415 9.11 -33.77 18.53
CA MET A 415 7.96 -34.50 19.05
C MET A 415 7.03 -34.77 17.87
N LEU A 416 6.88 -36.02 17.52
CA LEU A 416 6.11 -36.46 16.37
C LEU A 416 5.22 -37.64 16.76
N THR A 417 3.99 -37.63 16.28
CA THR A 417 3.10 -38.78 16.52
C THR A 417 3.27 -39.79 15.38
N GLU A 418 3.10 -39.38 14.15
CA GLU A 418 3.24 -40.26 12.98
C GLU A 418 4.26 -39.72 11.99
N LEU A 419 5.27 -40.52 11.63
CA LEU A 419 6.31 -40.11 10.71
C LEU A 419 6.73 -41.24 9.75
N LEU A 420 6.67 -41.02 8.46
CA LEU A 420 7.11 -42.04 7.47
C LEU A 420 8.63 -42.09 7.31
N LYS A 421 9.29 -40.96 7.16
CA LYS A 421 10.75 -40.89 6.96
C LYS A 421 11.37 -39.68 7.62
N LEU A 422 12.33 -39.91 8.48
CA LEU A 422 13.20 -38.89 9.06
C LEU A 422 14.64 -39.09 8.56
N SER A 423 15.24 -38.05 8.00
CA SER A 423 16.64 -38.04 7.64
C SER A 423 17.31 -36.82 8.29
N LEU A 424 18.27 -37.05 9.13
CA LEU A 424 19.08 -36.02 9.78
C LEU A 424 20.53 -36.18 9.37
N MET A 425 21.13 -35.14 8.86
CA MET A 425 22.56 -35.03 8.56
C MET A 425 23.12 -33.87 9.38
N LEU A 426 23.93 -34.13 10.32
CA LEU A 426 24.50 -33.15 11.25
C LEU A 426 26.00 -33.38 11.38
N THR A 427 26.76 -32.29 11.42
CA THR A 427 28.22 -32.43 11.67
C THR A 427 28.48 -32.35 13.17
N GLU A 428 28.04 -31.32 13.84
CA GLU A 428 28.20 -31.14 15.27
C GLU A 428 26.88 -30.98 16.00
N LEU A 429 26.58 -31.81 16.99
CA LEU A 429 25.34 -31.72 17.76
C LEU A 429 25.55 -31.96 19.24
N LEU A 430 25.16 -31.02 20.11
CA LEU A 430 25.28 -31.16 21.54
C LEU A 430 24.20 -32.04 22.16
N LYS A 431 22.92 -31.86 21.80
CA LYS A 431 21.81 -32.65 22.34
C LYS A 431 20.71 -32.90 21.29
N LEU A 432 20.44 -34.14 21.04
CA LEU A 432 19.29 -34.59 20.26
C LEU A 432 18.29 -35.32 21.15
N SER A 433 17.05 -34.88 21.15
CA SER A 433 15.92 -35.54 21.80
C SER A 433 14.81 -35.80 20.77
N LEU A 434 14.51 -37.05 20.50
CA LEU A 434 13.44 -37.48 19.63
C LEU A 434 12.41 -38.26 20.44
N MET A 435 11.16 -37.84 20.38
CA MET A 435 9.99 -38.54 20.90
C MET A 435 9.05 -38.85 19.74
N LEU A 436 8.89 -40.09 19.40
CA LEU A 436 8.12 -40.56 18.27
C LEU A 436 7.21 -41.69 18.67
N THR A 437 5.97 -41.68 18.26
CA THR A 437 5.06 -42.76 18.54
C THR A 437 5.13 -43.80 17.42
N GLU A 438 4.95 -43.44 16.20
CA GLU A 438 5.06 -44.34 15.05
C GLU A 438 6.08 -43.82 14.01
N LEU A 439 7.06 -44.62 13.65
CA LEU A 439 8.07 -44.27 12.68
C LEU A 439 8.47 -45.42 11.76
N LEU A 440 8.36 -45.22 10.47
CA LEU A 440 8.74 -46.25 9.49
C LEU A 440 10.26 -46.31 9.25
N LYS A 441 10.92 -45.18 9.09
CA LYS A 441 12.38 -45.15 8.83
C LYS A 441 13.04 -43.92 9.46
N LEU A 442 14.02 -44.16 10.31
CA LEU A 442 14.91 -43.14 10.84
C LEU A 442 16.32 -43.35 10.30
N SER A 443 16.91 -42.34 9.70
CA SER A 443 18.31 -42.31 9.30
C SER A 443 18.99 -41.09 9.94
N LEU A 444 19.97 -41.35 10.76
CA LEU A 444 20.82 -40.33 11.41
C LEU A 444 22.23 -40.50 10.93
N MET A 445 22.82 -39.43 10.39
CA MET A 445 24.24 -39.34 10.07
C MET A 445 24.80 -38.17 10.88
N LEU A 446 25.67 -38.48 11.83
CA LEU A 446 26.24 -37.51 12.75
C LEU A 446 27.75 -37.73 12.84
N THR A 447 28.50 -36.63 12.84
CA THR A 447 29.96 -36.75 13.01
C THR A 447 30.28 -36.65 14.49
N GLU A 448 29.85 -35.64 15.18
CA GLU A 448 30.08 -35.48 16.63
C GLU A 448 28.76 -35.29 17.37
N LEU A 449 28.47 -36.11 18.37
CA LEU A 449 27.28 -36.04 19.19
C LEU A 449 27.53 -36.26 20.67
N LEU A 450 27.16 -35.28 21.51
CA LEU A 450 27.36 -35.40 22.96
C LEU A 450 26.29 -36.22 23.65
N LYS A 451 24.98 -36.02 23.29
CA LYS A 451 23.85 -36.78 23.90
C LYS A 451 22.76 -37.05 22.90
N LEU A 452 22.46 -38.30 22.72
CA LEU A 452 21.30 -38.76 21.96
C LEU A 452 20.27 -39.42 22.89
N SER A 453 19.02 -38.94 22.90
CA SER A 453 17.89 -39.56 23.58
C SER A 453 16.79 -39.84 22.58
N LEU A 454 16.51 -41.13 22.41
CA LEU A 454 15.43 -41.60 21.53
C LEU A 454 14.37 -42.30 22.39
N ILE A 455 13.14 -41.86 22.32
CA ILE A 455 11.98 -42.51 22.93
C ILE A 455 11.00 -42.83 21.78
N LEU A 456 10.83 -44.11 21.51
CA LEU A 456 10.10 -44.63 20.37
C LEU A 456 9.09 -45.66 20.89
N THR A 457 7.88 -45.70 20.28
CA THR A 457 6.92 -46.73 20.62
C THR A 457 6.93 -47.83 19.57
N GLU A 458 6.85 -47.47 18.32
CA GLU A 458 6.94 -48.39 17.19
C GLU A 458 7.93 -47.92 16.13
N LEU A 459 8.95 -48.68 15.83
CA LEU A 459 9.97 -48.34 14.83
C LEU A 459 10.28 -49.51 13.90
N LEU A 460 10.12 -49.34 12.60
CA LEU A 460 10.41 -50.39 11.63
C LEU A 460 11.90 -50.47 11.27
N LYS A 461 12.59 -49.35 11.06
CA LYS A 461 14.03 -49.35 10.72
C LYS A 461 14.74 -48.13 11.29
N LEU A 462 15.78 -48.39 12.07
CA LEU A 462 16.68 -47.40 12.56
C LEU A 462 18.07 -47.62 11.95
N SER A 463 18.62 -46.58 11.30
CA SER A 463 20.01 -46.57 10.82
C SER A 463 20.75 -45.39 11.45
N LEU A 464 21.74 -45.68 12.22
CA LEU A 464 22.60 -44.69 12.88
C LEU A 464 24.01 -44.85 12.31
N MET A 465 24.56 -43.77 11.79
CA MET A 465 25.99 -43.65 11.41
C MET A 465 26.59 -42.53 12.25
N LEU A 466 27.47 -42.87 13.13
CA LEU A 466 28.07 -41.96 14.09
C LEU A 466 29.60 -42.12 14.04
N THR A 467 30.32 -41.01 14.20
CA THR A 467 31.79 -41.09 14.29
C THR A 467 32.20 -41.00 15.75
N GLU A 468 31.65 -40.05 16.48
CA GLU A 468 31.94 -39.90 17.93
C GLU A 468 30.60 -39.71 18.71
N LEU A 469 30.31 -40.58 19.66
CA LEU A 469 29.13 -40.48 20.50
C LEU A 469 29.47 -40.65 21.99
N LEU A 470 29.14 -39.66 22.85
CA LEU A 470 29.39 -39.71 24.26
C LEU A 470 28.32 -40.44 25.05
N LYS A 471 27.01 -40.22 24.76
CA LYS A 471 25.91 -40.92 25.48
C LYS A 471 24.73 -41.19 24.55
N LEU A 472 24.35 -42.45 24.42
CA LEU A 472 23.13 -42.88 23.77
C LEU A 472 22.15 -43.40 24.81
N SER A 473 20.88 -42.91 24.81
CA SER A 473 19.78 -43.49 25.54
C SER A 473 18.67 -43.83 24.53
N LEU A 474 18.37 -45.10 24.39
CA LEU A 474 17.35 -45.61 23.52
C LEU A 474 16.28 -46.34 24.35
N ILE A 475 15.05 -45.90 24.28
CA ILE A 475 13.87 -46.55 24.87
C ILE A 475 12.94 -46.85 23.72
N ASP A 476 12.68 -48.14 23.48
CA ASP A 476 11.79 -48.59 22.43
C ASP A 476 10.92 -49.75 22.94
N THR A 477 9.69 -49.79 22.47
CA THR A 477 8.77 -50.90 22.79
C THR A 477 8.71 -51.95 21.70
N GLU A 478 8.80 -51.57 20.42
CA GLU A 478 8.80 -52.47 19.27
C GLU A 478 9.77 -52.02 18.16
N LEU A 479 10.98 -52.61 18.13
CA LEU A 479 11.97 -52.33 17.09
C LEU A 479 12.23 -53.52 16.19
N LEU A 480 11.98 -53.39 14.88
CA LEU A 480 12.17 -54.49 13.92
C LEU A 480 13.62 -54.61 13.40
N LYS A 481 14.32 -53.50 13.10
CA LYS A 481 15.69 -53.54 12.61
C LYS A 481 16.53 -52.35 13.09
N LEU A 482 17.64 -52.63 13.73
CA LEU A 482 18.65 -51.63 14.10
C LEU A 482 19.92 -51.88 13.29
N SER A 483 20.45 -50.85 12.64
CA SER A 483 21.81 -50.81 12.09
C SER A 483 22.58 -49.66 12.74
N LEU A 484 23.64 -50.00 13.45
CA LEU A 484 24.48 -49.03 14.13
C LEU A 484 25.90 -49.18 13.58
N ILE A 485 26.46 -48.11 13.09
CA ILE A 485 27.87 -47.98 12.69
C ILE A 485 28.45 -46.83 13.51
N ASP A 486 29.37 -47.15 14.40
CA ASP A 486 30.03 -46.18 15.27
C ASP A 486 31.52 -46.48 15.35
N THR A 487 32.36 -45.44 15.41
CA THR A 487 33.83 -45.58 15.53
C THR A 487 34.27 -45.42 16.97
N GLU A 488 33.62 -44.59 17.80
CA GLU A 488 33.97 -44.38 19.20
C GLU A 488 32.71 -44.18 20.08
N LEU A 489 32.26 -45.22 20.78
CA LEU A 489 31.12 -45.19 21.68
C LEU A 489 31.52 -45.33 23.16
N LEU A 490 31.16 -44.36 24.00
CA LEU A 490 31.52 -44.37 25.43
C LEU A 490 30.46 -45.00 26.38
N ILE A 491 29.14 -44.84 26.20
CA ILE A 491 28.11 -45.38 27.09
C ILE A 491 26.80 -45.69 26.32
N LEU A 492 26.29 -46.94 26.45
CA LEU A 492 25.09 -47.41 25.77
C LEU A 492 24.11 -48.08 26.76
N PRO A 493 23.19 -47.34 27.43
CA PRO A 493 22.06 -47.94 28.13
C PRO A 493 20.91 -48.20 27.13
N LEU A 494 20.68 -49.47 26.84
CA LEU A 494 19.55 -49.97 26.05
C LEU A 494 18.46 -50.56 27.01
N CYS A 495 17.25 -50.06 26.95
CA CYS A 495 16.08 -50.66 27.56
C CYS A 495 15.12 -51.13 26.47
N ASP A 496 15.12 -52.41 26.17
CA ASP A 496 14.30 -53.06 25.17
C ASP A 496 13.40 -54.14 25.80
N ASN A 497 12.14 -54.25 25.34
CA ASN A 497 11.20 -55.23 25.86
C ASN A 497 10.98 -56.47 24.97
N GLU A 498 11.36 -56.46 23.67
CA GLU A 498 11.25 -57.67 22.80
C GLU A 498 12.17 -57.66 21.57
N SER A 499 12.98 -58.74 21.41
CA SER A 499 13.79 -59.24 20.29
C SER A 499 14.48 -58.27 19.31
N LEU A 500 15.64 -57.77 19.66
CA LEU A 500 16.56 -57.00 18.86
C LEU A 500 17.37 -57.85 17.87
N LYS A 501 17.33 -57.57 16.57
CA LYS A 501 18.35 -58.05 15.61
C LYS A 501 19.37 -56.95 15.39
N LEU A 502 20.48 -57.03 16.10
CA LEU A 502 21.65 -56.16 15.98
C LEU A 502 22.54 -56.64 14.87
N SER A 503 22.85 -55.78 13.86
CA SER A 503 23.99 -55.95 12.95
C SER A 503 24.99 -54.86 13.23
N LEU A 504 26.06 -55.25 13.85
CA LEU A 504 27.28 -54.43 14.08
C LEU A 504 28.16 -54.45 12.84
#